data_99331962906fdeadc0bff8f2d63da863
#
_entry.id   99331962906fdeadc0bff8f2d63da863
#
_cell.length_a   1.000
_cell.length_b   1.000
_cell.length_c   1.000
_cell.angle_alpha   90.00
_cell.angle_beta   90.00
_cell.angle_gamma   90.00
#
_symmetry.space_group_name_H-M   'P 1'
#
loop_
_entity.id
_entity.type
_entity.pdbx_description
1 polymer ?
#
loop_
_entity_poly.entity_id
_entity_poly.type
_entity_poly.pdbx_seq_one_letter_code
_entity_poly.pdbx_strand_id
1 'polypeptide(L)'
;MAGILLEGSKLSGAITTGIVSSSDPQFMLIITTSSFILMVFLTYRRLPISLSQVAVGAAIGAAIAEGIQVNWVFTSIIASSWFLTPIAGFLAANAISRVTRRLGKSVRGLFTQNVMYSYLTIASGVYASYTLGANTVGLIVGMVDAPASEHLLVSIMLGLATVIGMVLLSRGTTLSVAENIVGLNPAASFAAQMGGAATVHGFTQFGVPVSVSQAVVGGVFGAAIPRKIVVRNDRLTREIILGWTAAPILGAALTLVLSTIL
;
A
#
# COMPACT_ATOMS: atom_id res chain seq x y z
N MET A 1 -6.76 -2.44 12.57
CA MET A 1 -8.17 -2.36 13.05
C MET A 1 -8.69 -0.92 13.08
N ALA A 2 -8.15 0.01 13.89
CA ALA A 2 -8.71 1.39 13.98
C ALA A 2 -8.87 2.09 12.62
N GLY A 3 -7.87 2.01 11.73
CA GLY A 3 -7.96 2.63 10.41
C GLY A 3 -9.11 2.10 9.54
N ILE A 4 -9.39 0.79 9.59
CA ILE A 4 -10.51 0.18 8.87
C ILE A 4 -11.83 0.74 9.38
N LEU A 5 -12.01 0.76 10.70
CA LEU A 5 -13.26 1.14 11.35
C LEU A 5 -13.56 2.64 11.24
N LEU A 6 -12.53 3.49 11.30
CA LEU A 6 -12.70 4.95 11.30
C LEU A 6 -12.71 5.56 9.90
N GLU A 7 -11.94 5.02 8.96
CA GLU A 7 -11.74 5.63 7.65
C GLU A 7 -11.81 4.66 6.47
N GLY A 8 -11.99 3.36 6.70
CA GLY A 8 -12.08 2.36 5.63
C GLY A 8 -13.22 2.63 4.64
N SER A 9 -14.31 3.22 5.12
CA SER A 9 -15.46 3.61 4.28
C SER A 9 -15.11 4.62 3.17
N LYS A 10 -14.01 5.40 3.31
CA LYS A 10 -13.56 6.33 2.26
C LYS A 10 -13.08 5.61 1.00
N LEU A 11 -12.63 4.37 1.13
CA LEU A 11 -12.09 3.56 0.02
C LEU A 11 -13.04 2.44 -0.40
N SER A 12 -14.08 2.12 0.38
CA SER A 12 -14.96 0.97 0.11
C SER A 12 -15.67 1.05 -1.24
N GLY A 13 -16.05 2.24 -1.69
CA GLY A 13 -16.67 2.45 -3.01
C GLY A 13 -15.71 2.59 -4.19
N ALA A 14 -14.38 2.57 -3.97
CA ALA A 14 -13.44 2.89 -5.03
C ALA A 14 -13.49 1.94 -6.24
N ILE A 15 -13.75 0.66 -6.03
CA ILE A 15 -13.91 -0.32 -7.12
C ILE A 15 -15.38 -0.39 -7.56
N THR A 16 -16.29 -0.65 -6.63
CA THR A 16 -17.72 -0.97 -6.91
C THR A 16 -18.51 0.18 -7.51
N THR A 17 -18.19 1.40 -7.16
CA THR A 17 -18.88 2.61 -7.66
C THR A 17 -17.95 3.58 -8.37
N GLY A 18 -16.66 3.55 -8.04
CA GLY A 18 -15.68 4.46 -8.59
C GLY A 18 -15.15 4.01 -9.96
N ILE A 19 -14.70 2.78 -10.09
CA ILE A 19 -14.11 2.23 -11.33
C ILE A 19 -15.19 1.57 -12.20
N VAL A 20 -15.98 0.67 -11.59
CA VAL A 20 -17.04 -0.08 -12.26
C VAL A 20 -18.34 0.11 -11.50
N SER A 21 -19.43 0.42 -12.19
CA SER A 21 -20.74 0.56 -11.53
C SER A 21 -21.41 -0.82 -11.42
N SER A 22 -20.77 -1.71 -10.66
CA SER A 22 -21.28 -3.06 -10.40
C SER A 22 -20.96 -3.48 -8.97
N SER A 23 -21.92 -4.07 -8.30
CA SER A 23 -21.81 -4.75 -7.01
C SER A 23 -22.28 -6.20 -7.09
N ASP A 24 -22.30 -6.77 -8.29
CA ASP A 24 -22.66 -8.18 -8.48
C ASP A 24 -21.70 -9.08 -7.70
N PRO A 25 -22.20 -9.98 -6.83
CA PRO A 25 -21.35 -10.83 -5.99
C PRO A 25 -20.41 -11.73 -6.80
N GLN A 26 -20.85 -12.25 -7.94
CA GLN A 26 -20.03 -13.11 -8.80
C GLN A 26 -18.88 -12.29 -9.42
N PHE A 27 -19.17 -11.10 -9.92
CA PHE A 27 -18.18 -10.16 -10.43
C PHE A 27 -17.12 -9.81 -9.38
N MET A 28 -17.55 -9.49 -8.14
CA MET A 28 -16.63 -9.19 -7.05
C MET A 28 -15.82 -10.41 -6.60
N LEU A 29 -16.40 -11.60 -6.64
CA LEU A 29 -15.68 -12.86 -6.33
C LEU A 29 -14.54 -13.11 -7.31
N ILE A 30 -14.75 -12.91 -8.60
CA ILE A 30 -13.73 -13.08 -9.64
C ILE A 30 -12.57 -12.09 -9.42
N ILE A 31 -12.88 -10.81 -9.18
CA ILE A 31 -11.86 -9.77 -8.90
C ILE A 31 -11.05 -10.13 -7.65
N THR A 32 -11.73 -10.52 -6.58
CA THR A 32 -11.09 -10.83 -5.29
C THR A 32 -10.22 -12.08 -5.41
N THR A 33 -10.72 -13.13 -6.06
CA THR A 33 -9.99 -14.40 -6.27
C THR A 33 -8.75 -14.18 -7.14
N SER A 34 -8.89 -13.46 -8.25
CA SER A 34 -7.77 -13.10 -9.13
C SER A 34 -6.71 -12.32 -8.38
N SER A 35 -7.13 -11.33 -7.61
CA SER A 35 -6.24 -10.49 -6.81
C SER A 35 -5.53 -11.31 -5.74
N PHE A 36 -6.23 -12.21 -5.07
CA PHE A 36 -5.67 -13.10 -4.05
C PHE A 36 -4.60 -14.04 -4.65
N ILE A 37 -4.93 -14.75 -5.74
CA ILE A 37 -4.00 -15.67 -6.41
C ILE A 37 -2.72 -14.93 -6.80
N LEU A 38 -2.85 -13.78 -7.46
CA LEU A 38 -1.71 -13.02 -7.92
C LEU A 38 -0.89 -12.47 -6.75
N MET A 39 -1.53 -11.96 -5.70
CA MET A 39 -0.82 -11.45 -4.52
C MET A 39 -0.07 -12.55 -3.76
N VAL A 40 -0.65 -13.73 -3.61
CA VAL A 40 0.03 -14.89 -2.99
C VAL A 40 1.27 -15.27 -3.80
N PHE A 41 1.13 -15.40 -5.12
CA PHE A 41 2.23 -15.73 -6.02
C PHE A 41 3.37 -14.71 -5.94
N LEU A 42 3.05 -13.42 -6.01
CA LEU A 42 4.04 -12.34 -6.01
C LEU A 42 4.70 -12.15 -4.63
N THR A 43 3.93 -12.35 -3.54
CA THR A 43 4.48 -12.35 -2.18
C THR A 43 5.47 -13.51 -1.97
N TYR A 44 5.16 -14.68 -2.50
CA TYR A 44 6.09 -15.82 -2.48
C TYR A 44 7.41 -15.49 -3.18
N ARG A 45 7.37 -14.69 -4.24
CA ARG A 45 8.56 -14.16 -4.94
C ARG A 45 9.27 -13.02 -4.19
N ARG A 46 8.79 -12.66 -2.98
CA ARG A 46 9.33 -11.58 -2.10
C ARG A 46 9.38 -10.21 -2.75
N LEU A 47 8.50 -9.95 -3.70
CA LEU A 47 8.39 -8.65 -4.34
C LEU A 47 7.38 -7.77 -3.59
N PRO A 48 7.73 -6.54 -3.19
CA PRO A 48 6.81 -5.60 -2.56
C PRO A 48 5.88 -4.98 -3.61
N ILE A 49 4.86 -5.73 -3.99
CA ILE A 49 3.87 -5.31 -4.99
C ILE A 49 2.64 -4.74 -4.31
N SER A 50 1.84 -4.00 -5.03
CA SER A 50 0.69 -3.27 -4.53
C SER A 50 -0.60 -4.02 -4.77
N LEU A 51 -1.31 -4.36 -3.69
CA LEU A 51 -2.65 -4.94 -3.79
C LEU A 51 -3.62 -4.01 -4.51
N SER A 52 -3.58 -2.69 -4.25
CA SER A 52 -4.47 -1.74 -4.92
C SER A 52 -4.28 -1.73 -6.44
N GLN A 53 -3.04 -1.87 -6.92
CA GLN A 53 -2.77 -1.95 -8.36
C GLN A 53 -3.32 -3.25 -8.98
N VAL A 54 -3.12 -4.38 -8.28
CA VAL A 54 -3.65 -5.67 -8.73
C VAL A 54 -5.17 -5.64 -8.77
N ALA A 55 -5.82 -5.16 -7.70
CA ALA A 55 -7.27 -5.11 -7.60
C ALA A 55 -7.93 -4.18 -8.65
N VAL A 56 -7.32 -3.01 -8.89
CA VAL A 56 -7.78 -2.10 -9.95
C VAL A 56 -7.61 -2.75 -11.34
N GLY A 57 -6.48 -3.39 -11.58
CA GLY A 57 -6.28 -4.15 -12.82
C GLY A 57 -7.30 -5.26 -12.98
N ALA A 58 -7.53 -6.05 -11.92
CA ALA A 58 -8.52 -7.13 -11.91
C ALA A 58 -9.93 -6.61 -12.19
N ALA A 59 -10.33 -5.48 -11.60
CA ALA A 59 -11.63 -4.84 -11.86
C ALA A 59 -11.79 -4.42 -13.32
N ILE A 60 -10.73 -3.86 -13.93
CA ILE A 60 -10.75 -3.51 -15.36
C ILE A 60 -10.86 -4.77 -16.22
N GLY A 61 -10.09 -5.82 -15.91
CA GLY A 61 -10.14 -7.10 -16.64
C GLY A 61 -11.52 -7.75 -16.61
N ALA A 62 -12.15 -7.80 -15.43
CA ALA A 62 -13.50 -8.31 -15.27
C ALA A 62 -14.52 -7.46 -16.04
N ALA A 63 -14.42 -6.13 -15.93
CA ALA A 63 -15.32 -5.23 -16.66
C ALA A 63 -15.24 -5.40 -18.18
N ILE A 64 -14.03 -5.58 -18.73
CA ILE A 64 -13.85 -5.85 -20.17
C ILE A 64 -14.46 -7.20 -20.54
N ALA A 65 -14.29 -8.25 -19.72
CA ALA A 65 -14.86 -9.57 -19.99
C ALA A 65 -16.40 -9.58 -20.02
N GLU A 66 -17.02 -8.83 -19.11
CA GLU A 66 -18.48 -8.76 -18.97
C GLU A 66 -19.13 -7.61 -19.76
N GLY A 67 -18.35 -6.79 -20.48
CA GLY A 67 -18.87 -5.65 -21.23
C GLY A 67 -19.37 -4.50 -20.35
N ILE A 68 -18.94 -4.44 -19.08
CA ILE A 68 -19.30 -3.38 -18.14
C ILE A 68 -18.47 -2.12 -18.45
N GLN A 69 -19.10 -0.96 -18.41
CA GLN A 69 -18.39 0.31 -18.65
C GLN A 69 -17.45 0.66 -17.49
N VAL A 70 -16.21 0.98 -17.84
CA VAL A 70 -15.18 1.46 -16.91
C VAL A 70 -15.21 2.98 -16.84
N ASN A 71 -15.20 3.54 -15.64
CA ASN A 71 -15.02 4.98 -15.43
C ASN A 71 -13.54 5.34 -15.63
N TRP A 72 -13.17 5.64 -16.87
CA TRP A 72 -11.79 5.97 -17.24
C TRP A 72 -11.29 7.25 -16.60
N VAL A 73 -12.17 8.19 -16.24
CA VAL A 73 -11.77 9.44 -15.54
C VAL A 73 -11.23 9.10 -14.16
N PHE A 74 -12.00 8.39 -13.35
CA PHE A 74 -11.54 7.99 -12.00
C PHE A 74 -10.37 7.01 -12.06
N THR A 75 -10.39 6.07 -12.99
CA THR A 75 -9.27 5.14 -13.24
C THR A 75 -7.98 5.87 -13.60
N SER A 76 -8.04 6.93 -14.40
CA SER A 76 -6.86 7.74 -14.74
C SER A 76 -6.32 8.53 -13.55
N ILE A 77 -7.18 8.99 -12.64
CA ILE A 77 -6.78 9.62 -11.37
C ILE A 77 -6.01 8.61 -10.53
N ILE A 78 -6.52 7.38 -10.39
CA ILE A 78 -5.84 6.29 -9.66
C ILE A 78 -4.50 5.96 -10.33
N ALA A 79 -4.46 5.79 -11.64
CA ALA A 79 -3.22 5.50 -12.38
C ALA A 79 -2.18 6.63 -12.20
N SER A 80 -2.61 7.90 -12.26
CA SER A 80 -1.76 9.05 -12.00
C SER A 80 -1.23 9.07 -10.56
N SER A 81 -2.05 8.65 -9.58
CA SER A 81 -1.64 8.55 -8.19
C SER A 81 -0.49 7.55 -7.98
N TRP A 82 -0.39 6.51 -8.81
CA TRP A 82 0.72 5.55 -8.73
C TRP A 82 2.08 6.16 -9.07
N PHE A 83 2.12 7.20 -9.89
CA PHE A 83 3.34 7.97 -10.14
C PHE A 83 3.58 9.03 -9.06
N LEU A 84 2.50 9.65 -8.57
CA LEU A 84 2.60 10.71 -7.56
C LEU A 84 2.94 10.16 -6.17
N THR A 85 2.46 8.96 -5.82
CA THR A 85 2.64 8.37 -4.49
C THR A 85 4.12 8.19 -4.10
N PRO A 86 5.00 7.57 -4.91
CA PRO A 86 6.41 7.44 -4.54
C PRO A 86 7.12 8.80 -4.48
N ILE A 87 6.73 9.77 -5.31
CA ILE A 87 7.29 11.13 -5.30
C ILE A 87 6.86 11.85 -4.01
N ALA A 88 5.57 11.80 -3.65
CA ALA A 88 5.06 12.40 -2.43
C ALA A 88 5.68 11.78 -1.19
N GLY A 89 5.79 10.43 -1.13
CA GLY A 89 6.47 9.71 -0.07
C GLY A 89 7.94 10.11 0.07
N PHE A 90 8.64 10.25 -1.05
CA PHE A 90 10.01 10.73 -1.10
C PHE A 90 10.13 12.15 -0.53
N LEU A 91 9.31 13.09 -0.99
CA LEU A 91 9.37 14.48 -0.55
C LEU A 91 9.02 14.62 0.93
N ALA A 92 7.97 13.95 1.40
CA ALA A 92 7.56 13.96 2.80
C ALA A 92 8.66 13.38 3.70
N ALA A 93 9.20 12.22 3.38
CA ALA A 93 10.27 11.59 4.16
C ALA A 93 11.58 12.40 4.12
N ASN A 94 11.90 13.02 2.98
CA ASN A 94 13.06 13.91 2.86
C ASN A 94 12.92 15.13 3.79
N ALA A 95 11.75 15.77 3.81
CA ALA A 95 11.47 16.90 4.71
C ALA A 95 11.59 16.47 6.18
N ILE A 96 10.93 15.37 6.58
CA ILE A 96 10.99 14.84 7.94
C ILE A 96 12.43 14.46 8.33
N SER A 97 13.19 13.82 7.42
CA SER A 97 14.58 13.45 7.66
C SER A 97 15.49 14.67 7.87
N ARG A 98 15.25 15.79 7.15
CA ARG A 98 15.97 17.06 7.36
C ARG A 98 15.66 17.67 8.72
N VAL A 99 14.38 17.68 9.10
CA VAL A 99 13.92 18.22 10.39
C VAL A 99 14.51 17.39 11.54
N THR A 100 14.33 16.07 11.50
CA THR A 100 14.86 15.16 12.54
C THR A 100 16.38 15.21 12.65
N ARG A 101 17.09 15.40 11.55
CA ARG A 101 18.56 15.60 11.57
C ARG A 101 18.96 16.90 12.25
N ARG A 102 18.18 17.98 12.07
CA ARG A 102 18.43 19.28 12.74
C ARG A 102 18.15 19.17 14.23
N LEU A 103 16.98 18.64 14.60
CA LEU A 103 16.56 18.50 16.00
C LEU A 103 17.46 17.51 16.76
N GLY A 104 17.91 16.42 16.12
CA GLY A 104 18.78 15.44 16.72
C GLY A 104 20.15 16.01 17.17
N LYS A 105 20.61 17.12 16.54
CA LYS A 105 21.85 17.80 16.99
C LYS A 105 21.70 18.42 18.37
N SER A 106 20.49 18.74 18.82
CA SER A 106 20.21 19.34 20.14
C SER A 106 20.14 18.27 21.24
N VAL A 107 19.97 17.00 20.90
CA VAL A 107 19.90 15.90 21.87
C VAL A 107 21.33 15.43 22.17
N ARG A 108 21.76 15.57 23.43
CA ARG A 108 23.07 15.12 23.87
C ARG A 108 23.09 13.61 24.10
N GLY A 109 24.11 12.95 23.56
CA GLY A 109 24.36 11.51 23.73
C GLY A 109 23.72 10.65 22.61
N LEU A 110 24.56 9.82 21.96
CA LEU A 110 24.13 8.91 20.89
C LEU A 110 23.12 7.86 21.38
N PHE A 111 23.29 7.39 22.61
CA PHE A 111 22.37 6.43 23.22
C PHE A 111 20.94 7.01 23.35
N THR A 112 20.84 8.22 23.90
CA THR A 112 19.55 8.92 24.06
C THR A 112 18.89 9.17 22.70
N GLN A 113 19.67 9.56 21.69
CA GLN A 113 19.14 9.73 20.33
C GLN A 113 18.59 8.41 19.76
N ASN A 114 19.32 7.30 19.89
CA ASN A 114 18.90 6.00 19.39
C ASN A 114 17.60 5.53 20.07
N VAL A 115 17.52 5.64 21.39
CA VAL A 115 16.32 5.29 22.16
C VAL A 115 15.12 6.13 21.70
N MET A 116 15.28 7.45 21.62
CA MET A 116 14.23 8.36 21.15
C MET A 116 13.73 7.99 19.75
N TYR A 117 14.64 7.79 18.78
CA TYR A 117 14.24 7.45 17.42
C TYR A 117 13.67 6.05 17.31
N SER A 118 14.05 5.11 18.16
CA SER A 118 13.41 3.79 18.22
C SER A 118 11.94 3.90 18.63
N TYR A 119 11.61 4.68 19.66
CA TYR A 119 10.21 4.93 20.04
C TYR A 119 9.44 5.66 18.95
N LEU A 120 10.03 6.67 18.31
CA LEU A 120 9.41 7.38 17.19
C LEU A 120 9.15 6.43 15.99
N THR A 121 10.06 5.49 15.73
CA THR A 121 9.90 4.48 14.69
C THR A 121 8.73 3.55 15.01
N ILE A 122 8.56 3.13 16.27
CA ILE A 122 7.41 2.34 16.70
C ILE A 122 6.12 3.14 16.50
N ALA A 123 6.08 4.40 16.96
CA ALA A 123 4.92 5.26 16.79
C ALA A 123 4.55 5.48 15.31
N SER A 124 5.54 5.69 14.44
CA SER A 124 5.30 5.79 12.99
C SER A 124 4.84 4.48 12.38
N GLY A 125 5.30 3.32 12.91
CA GLY A 125 4.80 2.00 12.52
C GLY A 125 3.33 1.79 12.87
N VAL A 126 2.91 2.24 14.06
CA VAL A 126 1.48 2.23 14.46
C VAL A 126 0.65 3.09 13.52
N TYR A 127 1.13 4.30 13.20
CA TYR A 127 0.45 5.18 12.24
C TYR A 127 0.42 4.60 10.83
N ALA A 128 1.51 3.98 10.37
CA ALA A 128 1.55 3.29 9.08
C ALA A 128 0.56 2.11 9.03
N SER A 129 0.41 1.37 10.13
CA SER A 129 -0.59 0.30 10.23
C SER A 129 -2.02 0.83 10.22
N TYR A 130 -2.26 2.00 10.82
CA TYR A 130 -3.54 2.69 10.74
C TYR A 130 -3.88 3.05 9.29
N THR A 131 -2.95 3.70 8.58
CA THR A 131 -3.18 4.15 7.20
C THR A 131 -3.32 2.99 6.22
N LEU A 132 -2.61 1.88 6.44
CA LEU A 132 -2.78 0.64 5.67
C LEU A 132 -4.19 0.07 5.87
N GLY A 133 -4.68 0.05 7.11
CA GLY A 133 -6.06 -0.37 7.42
C GLY A 133 -7.09 0.49 6.70
N ALA A 134 -6.95 1.82 6.78
CA ALA A 134 -7.86 2.76 6.14
C ALA A 134 -7.83 2.68 4.60
N ASN A 135 -6.65 2.59 4.00
CA ASN A 135 -6.48 2.58 2.55
C ASN A 135 -6.69 1.18 1.95
N THR A 136 -5.81 0.24 2.29
CA THR A 136 -5.76 -1.06 1.61
C THR A 136 -6.86 -1.99 2.08
N VAL A 137 -7.08 -2.12 3.39
CA VAL A 137 -8.12 -3.02 3.89
C VAL A 137 -9.50 -2.41 3.68
N GLY A 138 -9.65 -1.09 3.78
CA GLY A 138 -10.88 -0.38 3.40
C GLY A 138 -11.30 -0.65 1.96
N LEU A 139 -10.35 -0.70 1.02
CA LEU A 139 -10.60 -1.09 -0.37
C LEU A 139 -11.16 -2.52 -0.46
N ILE A 140 -10.57 -3.48 0.27
CA ILE A 140 -11.01 -4.88 0.27
C ILE A 140 -12.40 -5.02 0.91
N VAL A 141 -12.68 -4.31 1.99
CA VAL A 141 -13.99 -4.31 2.64
C VAL A 141 -15.08 -3.91 1.64
N GLY A 142 -14.80 -2.92 0.79
CA GLY A 142 -15.74 -2.49 -0.24
C GLY A 142 -15.95 -3.48 -1.38
N MET A 143 -15.07 -4.46 -1.56
CA MET A 143 -15.23 -5.54 -2.56
C MET A 143 -16.12 -6.67 -2.03
N VAL A 144 -16.33 -6.74 -0.72
CA VAL A 144 -17.22 -7.71 -0.08
C VAL A 144 -18.58 -7.05 0.10
N ASP A 145 -19.44 -7.01 -0.90
CA ASP A 145 -20.74 -6.34 -0.87
C ASP A 145 -21.65 -6.85 0.27
N ALA A 146 -21.25 -6.56 1.51
CA ALA A 146 -21.93 -6.99 2.72
C ALA A 146 -23.05 -6.00 3.09
N PRO A 147 -24.22 -6.50 3.58
CA PRO A 147 -25.27 -5.64 4.12
C PRO A 147 -24.72 -4.71 5.21
N ALA A 148 -25.30 -3.51 5.33
CA ALA A 148 -24.85 -2.51 6.32
C ALA A 148 -24.78 -3.05 7.75
N SER A 149 -25.66 -4.00 8.11
CA SER A 149 -25.65 -4.71 9.42
C SER A 149 -24.43 -5.60 9.63
N GLU A 150 -23.76 -6.05 8.57
CA GLU A 150 -22.63 -6.97 8.63
C GLU A 150 -21.29 -6.29 8.37
N HIS A 151 -21.27 -5.03 7.91
CA HIS A 151 -20.05 -4.29 7.61
C HIS A 151 -19.04 -4.28 8.75
N LEU A 152 -19.50 -4.18 10.00
CA LEU A 152 -18.62 -4.21 11.17
C LEU A 152 -17.95 -5.58 11.31
N LEU A 153 -18.73 -6.67 11.19
CA LEU A 153 -18.22 -8.03 11.28
C LEU A 153 -17.19 -8.32 10.18
N VAL A 154 -17.51 -7.99 8.93
CA VAL A 154 -16.61 -8.15 7.77
C VAL A 154 -15.32 -7.35 8.00
N SER A 155 -15.42 -6.11 8.45
CA SER A 155 -14.25 -5.27 8.75
C SER A 155 -13.35 -5.87 9.83
N ILE A 156 -13.95 -6.44 10.88
CA ILE A 156 -13.21 -7.13 11.94
C ILE A 156 -12.53 -8.39 11.39
N MET A 157 -13.24 -9.22 10.65
CA MET A 157 -12.71 -10.47 10.10
C MET A 157 -11.55 -10.20 9.13
N LEU A 158 -11.71 -9.27 8.20
CA LEU A 158 -10.65 -8.88 7.26
C LEU A 158 -9.46 -8.23 7.98
N GLY A 159 -9.73 -7.43 9.01
CA GLY A 159 -8.68 -6.85 9.84
C GLY A 159 -7.87 -7.91 10.59
N LEU A 160 -8.52 -8.91 11.17
CA LEU A 160 -7.85 -10.04 11.83
C LEU A 160 -7.06 -10.88 10.83
N ALA A 161 -7.65 -11.21 9.68
CA ALA A 161 -6.95 -11.92 8.60
C ALA A 161 -5.70 -11.16 8.13
N THR A 162 -5.80 -9.82 8.01
CA THR A 162 -4.65 -8.97 7.67
C THR A 162 -3.55 -9.05 8.71
N VAL A 163 -3.87 -8.99 10.01
CA VAL A 163 -2.89 -9.13 11.10
C VAL A 163 -2.22 -10.50 11.05
N ILE A 164 -2.99 -11.56 10.89
CA ILE A 164 -2.47 -12.94 10.78
C ILE A 164 -1.51 -13.05 9.57
N GLY A 165 -1.94 -12.56 8.40
CA GLY A 165 -1.13 -12.56 7.18
C GLY A 165 0.17 -11.77 7.34
N MET A 166 0.12 -10.62 8.00
CA MET A 166 1.32 -9.82 8.31
C MET A 166 2.30 -10.59 9.21
N VAL A 167 1.82 -11.20 10.27
CA VAL A 167 2.69 -11.95 11.21
C VAL A 167 3.33 -13.15 10.52
N LEU A 168 2.57 -13.89 9.70
CA LEU A 168 3.04 -15.12 9.11
C LEU A 168 3.90 -14.91 7.84
N LEU A 169 3.58 -13.92 7.01
CA LEU A 169 4.10 -13.82 5.64
C LEU A 169 4.99 -12.59 5.38
N SER A 170 4.96 -11.55 6.22
CA SER A 170 5.63 -10.28 5.90
C SER A 170 7.15 -10.29 6.03
N ARG A 171 7.72 -11.21 6.81
CA ARG A 171 9.14 -11.20 7.18
C ARG A 171 10.07 -11.14 5.96
N GLY A 172 9.81 -11.95 4.93
CA GLY A 172 10.65 -12.01 3.73
C GLY A 172 10.67 -10.69 2.96
N THR A 173 9.50 -10.10 2.73
CA THR A 173 9.36 -8.81 2.02
C THR A 173 9.93 -7.66 2.84
N THR A 174 9.70 -7.65 4.16
CA THR A 174 10.24 -6.63 5.07
C THR A 174 11.75 -6.61 5.04
N LEU A 175 12.41 -7.77 5.17
CA LEU A 175 13.86 -7.86 5.10
C LEU A 175 14.40 -7.47 3.72
N SER A 176 13.70 -7.84 2.65
CA SER A 176 14.09 -7.44 1.28
C SER A 176 14.14 -5.92 1.11
N VAL A 177 13.17 -5.20 1.64
CA VAL A 177 13.14 -3.72 1.57
C VAL A 177 14.12 -3.08 2.55
N ALA A 178 14.08 -3.51 3.82
CA ALA A 178 14.82 -2.84 4.89
C ALA A 178 16.33 -3.03 4.82
N GLU A 179 16.79 -4.21 4.40
CA GLU A 179 18.21 -4.55 4.41
C GLU A 179 18.87 -4.46 3.04
N ASN A 180 18.12 -4.79 1.99
CA ASN A 180 18.69 -4.92 0.65
C ASN A 180 18.60 -3.65 -0.19
N ILE A 181 17.66 -2.74 0.06
CA ILE A 181 17.57 -1.47 -0.69
C ILE A 181 18.47 -0.43 -0.05
N VAL A 182 18.24 -0.12 1.23
CA VAL A 182 18.94 0.94 1.95
C VAL A 182 19.08 0.56 3.43
N GLY A 183 20.28 0.48 3.96
CA GLY A 183 20.50 0.24 5.40
C GLY A 183 20.14 1.47 6.24
N LEU A 184 18.88 1.58 6.67
CA LEU A 184 18.39 2.71 7.44
C LEU A 184 18.76 2.61 8.92
N ASN A 185 19.19 3.73 9.51
CA ASN A 185 19.25 3.89 10.95
C ASN A 185 17.85 4.25 11.53
N PRO A 186 17.61 4.15 12.85
CA PRO A 186 16.30 4.40 13.45
C PRO A 186 15.67 5.75 13.05
N ALA A 187 16.47 6.80 12.98
CA ALA A 187 16.00 8.12 12.61
C ALA A 187 15.59 8.23 11.14
N ALA A 188 16.25 7.50 10.23
CA ALA A 188 15.87 7.42 8.84
C ALA A 188 14.65 6.52 8.66
N SER A 189 14.56 5.42 9.42
CA SER A 189 13.39 4.53 9.43
C SER A 189 12.13 5.26 9.87
N PHE A 190 12.21 6.05 10.96
CA PHE A 190 11.13 6.93 11.38
C PHE A 190 10.68 7.87 10.25
N ALA A 191 11.63 8.56 9.62
CA ALA A 191 11.30 9.53 8.57
C ALA A 191 10.68 8.84 7.34
N ALA A 192 11.17 7.67 6.95
CA ALA A 192 10.64 6.89 5.83
C ALA A 192 9.21 6.41 6.09
N GLN A 193 8.96 5.80 7.26
CA GLN A 193 7.65 5.30 7.65
C GLN A 193 6.63 6.44 7.80
N MET A 194 6.99 7.50 8.52
CA MET A 194 6.10 8.64 8.75
C MET A 194 5.76 9.34 7.44
N GLY A 195 6.75 9.56 6.56
CA GLY A 195 6.54 10.18 5.26
C GLY A 195 5.67 9.35 4.33
N GLY A 196 5.92 8.04 4.28
CA GLY A 196 5.10 7.10 3.52
C GLY A 196 3.66 7.04 4.05
N ALA A 197 3.49 6.89 5.37
CA ALA A 197 2.18 6.82 6.00
C ALA A 197 1.37 8.11 5.82
N ALA A 198 2.00 9.29 6.01
CA ALA A 198 1.34 10.57 5.79
C ALA A 198 0.89 10.75 4.33
N THR A 199 1.68 10.26 3.37
CA THR A 199 1.32 10.27 1.95
C THR A 199 0.10 9.40 1.68
N VAL A 200 0.10 8.15 2.16
CA VAL A 200 -1.05 7.23 2.01
C VAL A 200 -2.29 7.83 2.64
N HIS A 201 -2.16 8.37 3.87
CA HIS A 201 -3.28 8.99 4.57
C HIS A 201 -3.85 10.19 3.79
N GLY A 202 -2.99 11.04 3.24
CA GLY A 202 -3.42 12.16 2.41
C GLY A 202 -4.30 11.70 1.25
N PHE A 203 -3.88 10.72 0.46
CA PHE A 203 -4.68 10.18 -0.64
C PHE A 203 -5.96 9.48 -0.15
N THR A 204 -5.92 8.82 1.01
CA THR A 204 -7.10 8.19 1.62
C THR A 204 -8.19 9.22 1.92
N GLN A 205 -7.83 10.45 2.34
CA GLN A 205 -8.80 11.51 2.60
C GLN A 205 -9.61 11.92 1.35
N PHE A 206 -9.01 11.75 0.16
CA PHE A 206 -9.66 12.01 -1.13
C PHE A 206 -10.34 10.78 -1.75
N GLY A 207 -10.39 9.65 -1.04
CA GLY A 207 -11.00 8.41 -1.55
C GLY A 207 -10.20 7.75 -2.69
N VAL A 208 -8.91 8.09 -2.84
CA VAL A 208 -8.06 7.54 -3.89
C VAL A 208 -7.25 6.35 -3.36
N PRO A 209 -7.46 5.14 -3.88
CA PRO A 209 -6.66 3.97 -3.50
C PRO A 209 -5.25 4.09 -4.07
N VAL A 210 -4.27 4.16 -3.17
CA VAL A 210 -2.86 4.27 -3.54
C VAL A 210 -2.03 3.08 -3.11
N SER A 211 -0.83 2.99 -3.63
CA SER A 211 0.12 1.94 -3.31
C SER A 211 0.91 2.26 -2.04
N VAL A 212 0.62 1.57 -0.94
CA VAL A 212 1.39 1.68 0.30
C VAL A 212 2.87 1.30 0.06
N SER A 213 3.14 0.27 -0.74
CA SER A 213 4.52 -0.13 -1.06
C SER A 213 5.28 0.97 -1.80
N GLN A 214 4.64 1.68 -2.73
CA GLN A 214 5.25 2.81 -3.45
C GLN A 214 5.55 3.98 -2.50
N ALA A 215 4.61 4.32 -1.61
CA ALA A 215 4.80 5.37 -0.62
C ALA A 215 5.99 5.07 0.32
N VAL A 216 6.08 3.81 0.79
CA VAL A 216 7.17 3.36 1.68
C VAL A 216 8.51 3.36 0.95
N VAL A 217 8.60 2.81 -0.25
CA VAL A 217 9.86 2.80 -1.04
C VAL A 217 10.29 4.22 -1.37
N GLY A 218 9.37 5.08 -1.81
CA GLY A 218 9.66 6.51 -1.98
C GLY A 218 10.18 7.15 -0.69
N GLY A 219 9.53 6.85 0.43
CA GLY A 219 9.93 7.29 1.76
C GLY A 219 11.35 6.85 2.14
N VAL A 220 11.72 5.59 1.86
CA VAL A 220 13.07 5.04 2.10
C VAL A 220 14.12 5.86 1.34
N PHE A 221 13.93 6.10 0.06
CA PHE A 221 14.84 6.94 -0.72
C PHE A 221 14.89 8.39 -0.23
N GLY A 222 13.72 8.97 0.09
CA GLY A 222 13.62 10.34 0.60
C GLY A 222 14.35 10.54 1.92
N ALA A 223 14.25 9.57 2.84
CA ALA A 223 14.94 9.61 4.13
C ALA A 223 16.45 9.40 4.03
N ALA A 224 16.92 8.67 3.02
CA ALA A 224 18.32 8.34 2.81
C ALA A 224 19.18 9.54 2.38
N ILE A 225 18.65 10.38 1.47
CA ILE A 225 19.42 11.49 0.86
C ILE A 225 20.01 12.47 1.88
N PRO A 226 19.23 13.04 2.83
CA PRO A 226 19.79 13.99 3.79
C PRO A 226 20.85 13.39 4.70
N ARG A 227 20.90 12.06 4.78
CA ARG A 227 21.81 11.30 5.65
C ARG A 227 22.97 10.69 4.88
N LYS A 228 23.07 10.91 3.57
CA LYS A 228 24.10 10.36 2.68
C LYS A 228 24.19 8.83 2.74
N ILE A 229 23.05 8.17 2.94
CA ILE A 229 22.97 6.71 2.94
C ILE A 229 22.88 6.23 1.49
N VAL A 230 23.69 5.27 1.11
CA VAL A 230 23.81 4.79 -0.27
C VAL A 230 22.80 3.68 -0.54
N VAL A 231 22.20 3.68 -1.72
CA VAL A 231 21.39 2.56 -2.21
C VAL A 231 22.28 1.35 -2.45
N ARG A 232 21.88 0.20 -1.92
CA ARG A 232 22.72 -1.02 -1.92
C ARG A 232 22.45 -1.93 -3.11
N ASN A 233 21.23 -1.92 -3.65
CA ASN A 233 20.82 -2.89 -4.66
C ASN A 233 19.95 -2.26 -5.75
N ASP A 234 20.59 -1.81 -6.82
CA ASP A 234 19.91 -1.22 -7.98
C ASP A 234 19.06 -2.24 -8.75
N ARG A 235 19.44 -3.53 -8.71
CA ARG A 235 18.71 -4.60 -9.39
C ARG A 235 17.34 -4.80 -8.70
N LEU A 236 17.33 -4.93 -7.36
CA LEU A 236 16.09 -5.07 -6.61
C LEU A 236 15.18 -3.84 -6.79
N THR A 237 15.76 -2.64 -6.79
CA THR A 237 15.00 -1.41 -7.04
C THR A 237 14.32 -1.44 -8.40
N ARG A 238 15.02 -1.88 -9.45
CA ARG A 238 14.43 -2.03 -10.80
C ARG A 238 13.33 -3.11 -10.82
N GLU A 239 13.56 -4.25 -10.19
CA GLU A 239 12.56 -5.33 -10.10
C GLU A 239 11.27 -4.85 -9.40
N ILE A 240 11.38 -4.01 -8.37
CA ILE A 240 10.24 -3.39 -7.68
C ILE A 240 9.48 -2.44 -8.62
N ILE A 241 10.18 -1.56 -9.32
CA ILE A 241 9.55 -0.60 -10.25
C ILE A 241 8.86 -1.34 -11.40
N LEU A 242 9.50 -2.36 -11.96
CA LEU A 242 8.89 -3.22 -12.98
C LEU A 242 7.65 -3.96 -12.44
N GLY A 243 7.71 -4.42 -11.19
CA GLY A 243 6.56 -5.04 -10.52
C GLY A 243 5.36 -4.10 -10.39
N TRP A 244 5.59 -2.81 -10.14
CA TRP A 244 4.50 -1.82 -10.06
C TRP A 244 3.81 -1.57 -11.39
N THR A 245 4.53 -1.61 -12.50
CA THR A 245 3.93 -1.48 -13.83
C THR A 245 3.27 -2.78 -14.30
N ALA A 246 3.83 -3.93 -13.93
CA ALA A 246 3.29 -5.22 -14.29
C ALA A 246 2.03 -5.60 -13.49
N ALA A 247 1.93 -5.18 -12.22
CA ALA A 247 0.87 -5.58 -11.32
C ALA A 247 -0.56 -5.34 -11.86
N PRO A 248 -0.93 -4.14 -12.35
CA PRO A 248 -2.28 -3.94 -12.89
C PRO A 248 -2.52 -4.71 -14.18
N ILE A 249 -1.50 -4.87 -15.03
CA ILE A 249 -1.60 -5.62 -16.29
C ILE A 249 -1.83 -7.10 -16.00
N LEU A 250 -1.06 -7.68 -15.07
CA LEU A 250 -1.21 -9.07 -14.65
C LEU A 250 -2.55 -9.30 -13.96
N GLY A 251 -3.03 -8.33 -13.13
CA GLY A 251 -4.35 -8.37 -12.53
C GLY A 251 -5.44 -8.43 -13.59
N ALA A 252 -5.40 -7.55 -14.58
CA ALA A 252 -6.37 -7.52 -15.67
C ALA A 252 -6.34 -8.80 -16.50
N ALA A 253 -5.15 -9.27 -16.90
CA ALA A 253 -5.00 -10.47 -17.71
C ALA A 253 -5.51 -11.73 -16.99
N LEU A 254 -5.13 -11.91 -15.71
CA LEU A 254 -5.58 -13.07 -14.94
C LEU A 254 -7.10 -13.08 -14.77
N THR A 255 -7.68 -11.92 -14.46
CA THR A 255 -9.13 -11.81 -14.27
C THR A 255 -9.89 -12.05 -15.58
N LEU A 256 -9.40 -11.50 -16.70
CA LEU A 256 -9.99 -11.75 -18.01
C LEU A 256 -10.03 -13.26 -18.33
N VAL A 257 -8.94 -13.99 -18.04
CA VAL A 257 -8.90 -15.45 -18.24
C VAL A 257 -9.88 -16.16 -17.31
N LEU A 258 -9.91 -15.79 -16.02
CA LEU A 258 -10.83 -16.44 -15.07
C LEU A 258 -12.31 -16.18 -15.40
N SER A 259 -12.65 -15.00 -15.86
CA SER A 259 -14.04 -14.65 -16.31
C SER A 259 -14.49 -15.44 -17.54
N THR A 260 -13.56 -15.99 -18.32
CA THR A 260 -13.94 -16.86 -19.47
C THR A 260 -14.13 -18.33 -19.08
N ILE A 261 -13.71 -18.72 -17.87
CA ILE A 261 -13.75 -20.10 -17.37
C ILE A 261 -14.90 -20.29 -16.36
N LEU A 262 -15.20 -19.27 -15.57
CA LEU A 262 -16.22 -19.26 -14.52
C LEU A 262 -17.51 -18.62 -15.00
#